data_764c58a09c23b7e83e92ee0b796cf79a
#
_entry.id   764c58a09c23b7e83e92ee0b796cf79a
#
_cell.length_a   1.000
_cell.length_b   1.000
_cell.length_c   1.000
_cell.angle_alpha   90.00
_cell.angle_beta   90.00
_cell.angle_gamma   90.00
#
_symmetry.space_group_name_H-M   'P 1'
#
loop_
_entity.id
_entity.type
_entity.pdbx_description
1 polymer ?
#
loop_
_entity_poly.entity_id
_entity_poly.type
_entity_poly.pdbx_seq_one_letter_code
_entity_poly.pdbx_strand_id
1 'polypeptide(L)'
;MKTRMAGWKSRGMFLAIAGFVAAGVVAAIGFYRHGSTQAAQSMAAPAVPVTVAHAIQHDVPIYYDALGTVQALNTVAIRAQVNGQIISVNFRQGQEVRRGDVLAKIDPAPFKANLDQAVAKKSQDEAQLIDAEKDLARFKTLVQRSFETQQNVDAQQAKVDQTKAMINADQAAIEAAQTQLNYATITAPIDGVVGFRQVDVGNIIRTADVNPLTVLTQIKPCDVIFTLPQSDLGPVREAMLRGTVPVFAFDQDDKQQLAQGHLLLINNQIDQNTSTIQLKAEFPNQDERLWPGEFVRIRLLITTRKEAVTIPPVAVQRGPDGFYVWVIKQDDTVEQRPIEAQIVSQDTAIAAKGLAAGERVVVNGQSRLDDGTRVTIRSQNPNPNAGADEQADKS
;
A
#
# COMPACT_ATOMS: atom_id res chain seq x y z
N MET A 1 24.49 69.70 100.93
CA MET A 1 24.00 69.93 102.31
C MET A 1 23.01 68.84 102.67
N LYS A 2 23.36 68.07 103.68
CA LYS A 2 22.51 67.32 104.66
C LYS A 2 21.32 66.50 104.07
N THR A 3 21.00 65.31 104.40
CA THR A 3 21.37 64.43 105.53
C THR A 3 20.49 63.14 105.39
N ARG A 4 21.07 61.99 105.55
CA ARG A 4 20.75 60.89 106.49
C ARG A 4 19.36 60.27 106.62
N MET A 5 19.38 58.97 106.57
CA MET A 5 18.85 57.93 107.50
C MET A 5 17.47 57.37 107.07
N ALA A 6 17.21 56.22 107.13
CA ALA A 6 17.37 54.90 107.75
C ALA A 6 16.18 54.04 107.29
N GLY A 7 16.10 52.84 107.16
CA GLY A 7 16.58 51.73 107.83
C GLY A 7 15.61 50.51 107.63
N TRP A 8 16.13 49.43 107.54
CA TRP A 8 15.76 48.17 108.07
C TRP A 8 14.29 47.78 108.26
N LYS A 9 13.79 46.89 107.41
CA LYS A 9 12.84 45.79 107.66
C LYS A 9 12.20 45.35 106.31
N SER A 10 12.82 44.41 105.62
CA SER A 10 12.11 43.60 104.65
C SER A 10 12.93 42.38 104.12
N ARG A 11 13.73 41.72 105.02
CA ARG A 11 14.45 40.49 104.65
C ARG A 11 13.55 39.21 104.59
N GLY A 12 12.29 39.28 105.05
CA GLY A 12 11.37 38.10 105.09
C GLY A 12 10.47 37.95 103.90
N MET A 13 10.23 39.02 103.10
CA MET A 13 9.24 38.98 101.99
C MET A 13 9.85 38.60 100.64
N PHE A 14 11.19 38.68 100.56
CA PHE A 14 11.85 38.25 99.25
C PHE A 14 12.07 36.78 99.14
N LEU A 15 12.11 35.96 100.19
CA LEU A 15 12.25 34.49 100.10
C LEU A 15 10.95 33.78 99.72
N ALA A 16 9.77 34.30 100.02
CA ALA A 16 8.50 33.72 99.66
C ALA A 16 8.12 33.93 98.14
N ILE A 17 8.53 35.05 97.54
CA ILE A 17 8.31 35.38 96.14
C ILE A 17 9.26 34.60 95.24
N ALA A 18 10.49 34.30 95.66
CA ALA A 18 11.45 33.51 94.88
C ALA A 18 11.03 32.02 94.80
N GLY A 19 10.37 31.46 95.81
CA GLY A 19 9.87 30.09 95.81
C GLY A 19 8.68 29.90 94.85
N PHE A 20 7.79 30.91 94.77
CA PHE A 20 6.64 30.82 93.80
C PHE A 20 7.05 31.05 92.37
N VAL A 21 8.00 31.86 92.07
CA VAL A 21 8.52 32.06 90.73
C VAL A 21 9.31 30.82 90.24
N ALA A 22 10.09 30.17 91.14
CA ALA A 22 10.81 28.92 90.79
C ALA A 22 9.84 27.74 90.55
N ALA A 23 8.73 27.61 91.31
CA ALA A 23 7.72 26.58 91.08
C ALA A 23 6.91 26.82 89.79
N GLY A 24 6.62 28.11 89.45
CA GLY A 24 5.97 28.51 88.18
C GLY A 24 6.82 28.22 86.94
N VAL A 25 8.12 28.43 87.03
CA VAL A 25 9.05 28.16 85.92
C VAL A 25 9.27 26.69 85.71
N VAL A 26 9.32 25.87 86.78
CA VAL A 26 9.41 24.43 86.67
C VAL A 26 8.12 23.83 86.14
N ALA A 27 6.94 24.36 86.53
CA ALA A 27 5.63 23.92 85.92
C ALA A 27 5.49 24.33 84.47
N ALA A 28 5.95 25.58 84.11
CA ALA A 28 5.95 26.01 82.69
C ALA A 28 6.92 25.26 81.85
N ILE A 29 8.11 24.86 82.33
CA ILE A 29 9.05 24.02 81.59
C ILE A 29 8.52 22.60 81.47
N GLY A 30 7.80 22.06 82.48
CA GLY A 30 7.13 20.78 82.45
C GLY A 30 5.99 20.72 81.42
N PHE A 31 5.19 21.84 81.36
CA PHE A 31 4.09 21.94 80.33
C PHE A 31 4.63 22.17 78.96
N TYR A 32 5.73 22.87 78.73
CA TYR A 32 6.37 23.01 77.44
C TYR A 32 7.06 21.74 76.93
N ARG A 33 7.50 20.86 77.83
CA ARG A 33 8.10 19.56 77.47
C ARG A 33 7.11 18.48 77.22
N HIS A 34 5.84 18.58 77.64
CA HIS A 34 4.79 17.60 77.37
C HIS A 34 3.94 17.95 76.16
N GLY A 35 4.11 19.17 75.54
CA GLY A 35 3.38 19.63 74.40
C GLY A 35 4.03 19.33 73.02
N SER A 36 5.21 18.70 72.97
CA SER A 36 5.96 18.55 71.68
C SER A 36 6.31 17.10 71.29
N THR A 37 5.55 16.11 71.76
CA THR A 37 5.55 14.76 71.17
C THR A 37 4.20 14.42 70.55
N GLN A 38 3.63 15.38 69.76
CA GLN A 38 2.80 14.98 68.63
C GLN A 38 3.80 14.47 67.59
N ALA A 39 3.96 13.14 67.53
CA ALA A 39 4.55 12.50 66.38
C ALA A 39 3.92 13.15 65.13
N ALA A 40 4.73 13.75 64.27
CA ALA A 40 4.36 14.06 62.93
C ALA A 40 3.93 12.72 62.29
N GLN A 41 2.65 12.41 62.37
CA GLN A 41 2.05 11.46 61.46
C GLN A 41 2.30 12.08 60.08
N SER A 42 3.32 11.57 59.39
CA SER A 42 3.48 11.78 57.97
C SER A 42 2.13 11.45 57.35
N MET A 43 1.33 12.51 57.12
CA MET A 43 0.15 12.37 56.24
C MET A 43 0.72 11.94 54.91
N ALA A 44 0.76 10.64 54.65
CA ALA A 44 1.04 10.13 53.32
C ALA A 44 0.12 10.86 52.37
N ALA A 45 0.71 11.61 51.42
CA ALA A 45 -0.05 12.32 50.43
C ALA A 45 -1.09 11.37 49.84
N PRO A 46 -2.35 11.82 49.65
CA PRO A 46 -3.40 10.95 49.16
C PRO A 46 -2.94 10.33 47.84
N ALA A 47 -2.98 8.99 47.75
CA ALA A 47 -2.56 8.27 46.57
C ALA A 47 -3.40 8.69 45.35
N VAL A 48 -2.72 9.07 44.28
CA VAL A 48 -3.38 9.50 43.03
C VAL A 48 -3.99 8.32 42.31
N PRO A 49 -5.29 8.34 41.98
CA PRO A 49 -5.90 7.25 41.22
C PRO A 49 -5.44 7.28 39.77
N VAL A 50 -4.87 6.17 39.29
CA VAL A 50 -4.34 6.02 37.93
C VAL A 50 -4.88 4.76 37.28
N THR A 51 -4.97 4.76 35.95
CA THR A 51 -5.20 3.56 35.14
C THR A 51 -3.87 3.09 34.57
N VAL A 52 -3.68 1.79 34.51
CA VAL A 52 -2.41 1.18 34.12
C VAL A 52 -2.57 0.25 32.94
N ALA A 53 -1.52 0.10 32.14
CA ALA A 53 -1.34 -0.97 31.17
C ALA A 53 -0.03 -1.69 31.44
N HIS A 54 0.07 -2.93 30.99
CA HIS A 54 1.30 -3.69 31.06
C HIS A 54 2.09 -3.54 29.76
N ALA A 55 3.40 -3.41 29.87
CA ALA A 55 4.29 -3.50 28.70
C ALA A 55 4.34 -4.95 28.24
N ILE A 56 3.98 -5.20 26.98
CA ILE A 56 3.87 -6.53 26.38
C ILE A 56 4.99 -6.68 25.35
N GLN A 57 5.65 -7.85 25.35
CA GLN A 57 6.66 -8.17 24.35
C GLN A 57 6.05 -9.08 23.28
N HIS A 58 6.07 -8.62 22.03
CA HIS A 58 5.61 -9.40 20.87
C HIS A 58 6.20 -8.87 19.56
N ASP A 59 6.02 -9.61 18.49
CA ASP A 59 6.45 -9.19 17.16
C ASP A 59 5.50 -8.13 16.63
N VAL A 60 6.05 -6.98 16.25
CA VAL A 60 5.28 -5.83 15.76
C VAL A 60 5.59 -5.57 14.29
N PRO A 61 4.63 -5.78 13.39
CA PRO A 61 4.77 -5.39 12.00
C PRO A 61 4.71 -3.87 11.86
N ILE A 62 5.63 -3.31 11.09
CA ILE A 62 5.70 -1.88 10.78
C ILE A 62 5.21 -1.68 9.36
N TYR A 63 4.11 -0.96 9.21
CA TYR A 63 3.49 -0.62 7.94
C TYR A 63 3.72 0.83 7.57
N TYR A 64 3.78 1.07 6.26
CA TYR A 64 3.57 2.40 5.68
C TYR A 64 2.20 2.43 5.02
N ASP A 65 1.40 3.40 5.42
CA ASP A 65 0.05 3.59 4.91
C ASP A 65 0.07 4.58 3.75
N ALA A 66 -0.67 4.28 2.69
CA ALA A 66 -0.82 5.13 1.53
C ALA A 66 -2.22 5.02 0.93
N LEU A 67 -2.58 6.00 0.09
CA LEU A 67 -3.74 5.90 -0.78
C LEU A 67 -3.25 5.49 -2.17
N GLY A 68 -3.86 4.46 -2.74
CA GLY A 68 -3.54 3.94 -4.06
C GLY A 68 -4.73 3.97 -5.00
N THR A 69 -4.44 3.91 -6.30
CA THR A 69 -5.44 3.76 -7.36
C THR A 69 -5.21 2.44 -8.07
N VAL A 70 -6.24 1.64 -8.17
CA VAL A 70 -6.22 0.37 -8.90
C VAL A 70 -6.10 0.65 -10.39
N GLN A 71 -5.18 -0.04 -11.06
CA GLN A 71 -5.00 0.01 -12.50
C GLN A 71 -5.11 -1.38 -13.11
N ALA A 72 -5.70 -1.46 -14.28
CA ALA A 72 -5.64 -2.68 -15.06
C ALA A 72 -4.20 -2.95 -15.50
N LEU A 73 -3.79 -4.21 -15.54
CA LEU A 73 -2.48 -4.58 -16.07
C LEU A 73 -2.32 -4.15 -17.52
N ASN A 74 -3.35 -4.42 -18.35
CA ASN A 74 -3.41 -3.99 -19.74
C ASN A 74 -4.82 -3.50 -20.08
N THR A 75 -4.89 -2.43 -20.86
CA THR A 75 -6.15 -1.92 -21.44
C THR A 75 -5.96 -1.73 -22.94
N VAL A 76 -6.75 -2.43 -23.75
CA VAL A 76 -6.63 -2.42 -25.20
C VAL A 76 -7.95 -1.97 -25.82
N ALA A 77 -7.90 -0.89 -26.58
CA ALA A 77 -9.02 -0.46 -27.40
C ALA A 77 -9.07 -1.29 -28.71
N ILE A 78 -10.08 -2.14 -28.84
CA ILE A 78 -10.26 -3.02 -30.00
C ILE A 78 -10.80 -2.20 -31.17
N ARG A 79 -10.01 -2.10 -32.24
CA ARG A 79 -10.34 -1.36 -33.46
C ARG A 79 -10.26 -2.25 -34.69
N ALA A 80 -11.02 -1.89 -35.74
CA ALA A 80 -10.90 -2.53 -37.02
C ALA A 80 -9.57 -2.17 -37.70
N GLN A 81 -8.92 -3.14 -38.31
CA GLN A 81 -7.71 -2.97 -39.11
C GLN A 81 -7.99 -2.92 -40.61
N VAL A 82 -9.24 -3.25 -41.00
CA VAL A 82 -9.75 -3.13 -42.38
C VAL A 82 -11.14 -2.52 -42.35
N ASN A 83 -11.51 -1.88 -43.45
CA ASN A 83 -12.83 -1.27 -43.62
C ASN A 83 -13.84 -2.33 -44.08
N GLY A 84 -15.07 -2.27 -43.57
CA GLY A 84 -16.13 -3.12 -44.04
C GLY A 84 -17.34 -3.17 -43.11
N GLN A 85 -18.36 -3.94 -43.52
CA GLN A 85 -19.56 -4.12 -42.73
C GLN A 85 -19.39 -5.22 -41.69
N ILE A 86 -19.84 -4.99 -40.46
CA ILE A 86 -19.89 -6.01 -39.41
C ILE A 86 -21.02 -6.98 -39.71
N ILE A 87 -20.68 -8.25 -39.85
CA ILE A 87 -21.65 -9.34 -40.10
C ILE A 87 -22.00 -10.11 -38.82
N SER A 88 -21.12 -10.11 -37.82
CA SER A 88 -21.41 -10.70 -36.51
C SER A 88 -20.62 -10.07 -35.40
N VAL A 89 -21.22 -10.01 -34.20
CA VAL A 89 -20.59 -9.68 -32.93
C VAL A 89 -20.78 -10.86 -32.00
N ASN A 90 -19.68 -11.45 -31.52
CA ASN A 90 -19.67 -12.76 -30.86
C ASN A 90 -19.37 -12.66 -29.36
N PHE A 91 -19.45 -11.47 -28.76
CA PHE A 91 -19.24 -11.27 -27.33
C PHE A 91 -20.46 -10.59 -26.68
N ARG A 92 -20.59 -10.75 -25.37
CA ARG A 92 -21.50 -9.98 -24.53
C ARG A 92 -20.72 -8.92 -23.77
N GLN A 93 -21.34 -7.76 -23.53
CA GLN A 93 -20.78 -6.73 -22.68
C GLN A 93 -20.55 -7.27 -21.26
N GLY A 94 -19.40 -7.00 -20.66
CA GLY A 94 -19.01 -7.54 -19.36
C GLY A 94 -18.52 -9.00 -19.38
N GLN A 95 -18.46 -9.64 -20.56
CA GLN A 95 -17.97 -11.01 -20.66
C GLN A 95 -16.46 -11.09 -20.51
N GLU A 96 -15.98 -12.09 -19.77
CA GLU A 96 -14.57 -12.48 -19.77
C GLU A 96 -14.25 -13.24 -21.07
N VAL A 97 -13.17 -12.86 -21.74
CA VAL A 97 -12.68 -13.47 -22.98
C VAL A 97 -11.22 -13.82 -22.86
N ARG A 98 -10.78 -14.80 -23.62
CA ARG A 98 -9.39 -15.24 -23.70
C ARG A 98 -8.73 -14.71 -24.97
N ARG A 99 -7.43 -14.56 -24.92
CA ARG A 99 -6.62 -14.24 -26.10
C ARG A 99 -6.93 -15.20 -27.26
N GLY A 100 -7.26 -14.63 -28.42
CA GLY A 100 -7.63 -15.38 -29.62
C GLY A 100 -9.13 -15.58 -29.82
N ASP A 101 -9.97 -15.33 -28.81
CA ASP A 101 -11.42 -15.41 -28.97
C ASP A 101 -11.92 -14.43 -30.02
N VAL A 102 -12.84 -14.89 -30.87
CA VAL A 102 -13.39 -14.04 -31.94
C VAL A 102 -14.42 -13.07 -31.33
N LEU A 103 -14.14 -11.80 -31.44
CA LEU A 103 -15.01 -10.73 -30.94
C LEU A 103 -16.04 -10.28 -31.98
N ALA A 104 -15.59 -10.07 -33.22
CA ALA A 104 -16.46 -9.64 -34.31
C ALA A 104 -15.92 -10.15 -35.67
N LYS A 105 -16.79 -10.17 -36.63
CA LYS A 105 -16.41 -10.44 -38.03
C LYS A 105 -16.90 -9.33 -38.94
N ILE A 106 -16.01 -8.88 -39.79
CA ILE A 106 -16.28 -8.00 -40.91
C ILE A 106 -16.59 -8.89 -42.13
N ASP A 107 -17.39 -8.44 -43.07
CA ASP A 107 -17.67 -9.18 -44.30
C ASP A 107 -16.36 -9.61 -44.99
N PRO A 108 -16.04 -10.92 -45.05
CA PRO A 108 -14.81 -11.42 -45.61
C PRO A 108 -14.85 -11.51 -47.15
N ALA A 109 -16.03 -11.37 -47.80
CA ALA A 109 -16.21 -11.63 -49.22
C ALA A 109 -15.28 -10.81 -50.12
N PRO A 110 -15.12 -9.51 -49.95
CA PRO A 110 -14.20 -8.70 -50.79
C PRO A 110 -12.73 -9.13 -50.59
N PHE A 111 -12.32 -9.45 -49.36
CA PHE A 111 -10.95 -9.85 -49.06
C PHE A 111 -10.63 -11.23 -49.61
N LYS A 112 -11.59 -12.16 -49.51
CA LYS A 112 -11.48 -13.50 -50.10
C LYS A 112 -11.35 -13.43 -51.63
N ALA A 113 -12.17 -12.58 -52.30
CA ALA A 113 -12.08 -12.40 -53.74
C ALA A 113 -10.70 -11.83 -54.16
N ASN A 114 -10.13 -10.93 -53.40
CA ASN A 114 -8.77 -10.41 -53.65
C ASN A 114 -7.69 -11.47 -53.47
N LEU A 115 -7.83 -12.33 -52.44
CA LEU A 115 -6.93 -13.47 -52.24
C LEU A 115 -7.02 -14.44 -53.39
N ASP A 116 -8.23 -14.85 -53.77
CA ASP A 116 -8.48 -15.77 -54.88
C ASP A 116 -7.89 -15.22 -56.20
N GLN A 117 -8.00 -13.90 -56.45
CA GLN A 117 -7.41 -13.26 -57.61
C GLN A 117 -5.87 -13.33 -57.58
N ALA A 118 -5.22 -13.09 -56.44
CA ALA A 118 -3.76 -13.16 -56.28
C ALA A 118 -3.26 -14.61 -56.51
N VAL A 119 -3.99 -15.60 -55.97
CA VAL A 119 -3.68 -17.02 -56.18
C VAL A 119 -3.80 -17.42 -57.66
N ALA A 120 -4.85 -16.98 -58.36
CA ALA A 120 -5.04 -17.24 -59.78
C ALA A 120 -3.92 -16.61 -60.63
N LYS A 121 -3.47 -15.40 -60.29
CA LYS A 121 -2.34 -14.71 -60.97
C LYS A 121 -1.05 -15.52 -60.86
N LYS A 122 -0.72 -15.98 -59.63
CA LYS A 122 0.45 -16.84 -59.40
C LYS A 122 0.36 -18.13 -60.23
N SER A 123 -0.77 -18.79 -60.24
CA SER A 123 -0.97 -20.01 -61.06
C SER A 123 -0.75 -19.73 -62.56
N GLN A 124 -1.18 -18.57 -63.05
CA GLN A 124 -0.93 -18.17 -64.45
C GLN A 124 0.58 -18.03 -64.71
N ASP A 125 1.32 -17.39 -63.85
CA ASP A 125 2.77 -17.15 -64.04
C ASP A 125 3.59 -18.44 -63.80
N GLU A 126 3.11 -19.36 -62.93
CA GLU A 126 3.69 -20.68 -62.79
C GLU A 126 3.53 -21.50 -64.10
N ALA A 127 2.39 -21.42 -64.80
CA ALA A 127 2.23 -22.03 -66.09
C ALA A 127 3.17 -21.42 -67.16
N GLN A 128 3.35 -20.12 -67.13
CA GLN A 128 4.33 -19.41 -68.02
C GLN A 128 5.77 -19.86 -67.71
N LEU A 129 6.12 -20.09 -66.45
CA LEU A 129 7.44 -20.58 -66.07
C LEU A 129 7.70 -21.97 -66.66
N ILE A 130 6.71 -22.89 -66.51
CA ILE A 130 6.82 -24.23 -67.08
C ILE A 130 7.10 -24.20 -68.58
N ASP A 131 6.45 -23.30 -69.33
CA ASP A 131 6.67 -23.15 -70.77
C ASP A 131 8.05 -22.55 -71.08
N ALA A 132 8.45 -21.51 -70.32
CA ALA A 132 9.76 -20.89 -70.47
C ALA A 132 10.91 -21.88 -70.13
N GLU A 133 10.76 -22.75 -69.11
CA GLU A 133 11.74 -23.78 -68.76
C GLU A 133 11.81 -24.89 -69.82
N LYS A 134 10.67 -25.32 -70.44
CA LYS A 134 10.70 -26.24 -71.55
C LYS A 134 11.44 -25.65 -72.76
N ASP A 135 11.18 -24.39 -73.08
CA ASP A 135 11.85 -23.70 -74.19
C ASP A 135 13.34 -23.57 -73.93
N LEU A 136 13.74 -23.18 -72.68
CA LEU A 136 15.17 -23.13 -72.30
C LEU A 136 15.85 -24.48 -72.48
N ALA A 137 15.20 -25.58 -72.03
CA ALA A 137 15.75 -26.95 -72.24
C ALA A 137 15.90 -27.31 -73.70
N ARG A 138 14.95 -26.90 -74.56
CA ARG A 138 15.02 -27.08 -76.01
C ARG A 138 16.16 -26.27 -76.63
N PHE A 139 16.31 -25.00 -76.30
CA PHE A 139 17.40 -24.15 -76.81
C PHE A 139 18.79 -24.66 -76.38
N LYS A 140 18.94 -25.09 -75.12
CA LYS A 140 20.21 -25.72 -74.63
C LYS A 140 20.57 -26.96 -75.46
N THR A 141 19.61 -27.83 -75.83
CA THR A 141 19.84 -28.98 -76.63
C THR A 141 20.22 -28.63 -78.08
N LEU A 142 19.60 -27.60 -78.70
CA LEU A 142 19.90 -27.10 -80.01
C LEU A 142 21.30 -26.51 -80.11
N VAL A 143 21.77 -25.76 -79.12
CA VAL A 143 23.14 -25.19 -79.08
C VAL A 143 24.16 -26.33 -79.03
N GLN A 144 23.94 -27.39 -78.25
CA GLN A 144 24.84 -28.56 -78.20
C GLN A 144 24.97 -29.28 -79.59
N ARG A 145 23.96 -29.11 -80.43
CA ARG A 145 23.98 -29.64 -81.79
C ARG A 145 24.36 -28.62 -82.86
N SER A 146 24.86 -27.42 -82.47
CA SER A 146 25.24 -26.31 -83.33
C SER A 146 24.11 -25.73 -84.22
N PHE A 147 22.84 -25.93 -83.84
CA PHE A 147 21.68 -25.39 -84.57
C PHE A 147 21.16 -24.07 -83.98
N GLU A 148 21.73 -23.60 -82.85
CA GLU A 148 21.31 -22.35 -82.20
C GLU A 148 22.53 -21.64 -81.62
N THR A 149 22.36 -20.33 -81.27
CA THR A 149 23.39 -19.47 -80.69
C THR A 149 23.31 -19.45 -79.18
N GLN A 150 24.47 -19.26 -78.50
CA GLN A 150 24.51 -19.07 -77.05
C GLN A 150 23.68 -17.88 -76.58
N GLN A 151 23.63 -16.78 -77.38
CA GLN A 151 22.83 -15.60 -77.12
C GLN A 151 21.35 -15.92 -76.90
N ASN A 152 20.78 -16.85 -77.69
CA ASN A 152 19.37 -17.22 -77.54
C ASN A 152 19.12 -18.06 -76.26
N VAL A 153 20.07 -18.87 -75.82
CA VAL A 153 20.03 -19.60 -74.55
C VAL A 153 20.05 -18.59 -73.41
N ASP A 154 20.96 -17.61 -73.45
CA ASP A 154 21.10 -16.58 -72.38
C ASP A 154 19.81 -15.72 -72.31
N ALA A 155 19.21 -15.35 -73.44
CA ALA A 155 17.94 -14.60 -73.49
C ALA A 155 16.79 -15.43 -72.89
N GLN A 156 16.72 -16.76 -73.17
CA GLN A 156 15.68 -17.62 -72.63
C GLN A 156 15.91 -17.90 -71.14
N GLN A 157 17.19 -17.98 -70.69
CA GLN A 157 17.53 -18.05 -69.27
C GLN A 157 17.02 -16.81 -68.53
N ALA A 158 17.31 -15.60 -69.07
CA ALA A 158 16.81 -14.34 -68.51
C ALA A 158 15.28 -14.31 -68.40
N LYS A 159 14.58 -14.90 -69.40
CA LYS A 159 13.09 -15.04 -69.36
C LYS A 159 12.62 -15.90 -68.21
N VAL A 160 13.27 -17.06 -68.02
CA VAL A 160 13.01 -17.97 -66.88
C VAL A 160 13.22 -17.23 -65.54
N ASP A 161 14.36 -16.53 -65.41
CA ASP A 161 14.70 -15.82 -64.19
C ASP A 161 13.69 -14.66 -63.94
N GLN A 162 13.28 -13.97 -64.96
CA GLN A 162 12.23 -12.92 -64.89
C GLN A 162 10.90 -13.52 -64.41
N THR A 163 10.48 -14.66 -64.95
CA THR A 163 9.20 -15.30 -64.57
C THR A 163 9.27 -15.81 -63.13
N LYS A 164 10.41 -16.37 -62.68
CA LYS A 164 10.64 -16.73 -61.28
C LYS A 164 10.51 -15.54 -60.35
N ALA A 165 11.06 -14.38 -60.74
CA ALA A 165 10.91 -13.14 -59.97
C ALA A 165 9.46 -12.66 -59.88
N MET A 166 8.66 -12.83 -60.99
CA MET A 166 7.21 -12.53 -61.00
C MET A 166 6.46 -13.43 -60.01
N ILE A 167 6.74 -14.74 -59.98
CA ILE A 167 6.09 -15.70 -59.05
C ILE A 167 6.40 -15.31 -57.58
N ASN A 168 7.64 -14.88 -57.28
CA ASN A 168 7.97 -14.39 -55.94
C ASN A 168 7.19 -13.13 -55.58
N ALA A 169 6.96 -12.22 -56.53
CA ALA A 169 6.13 -11.03 -56.31
C ALA A 169 4.66 -11.40 -56.10
N ASP A 170 4.13 -12.38 -56.85
CA ASP A 170 2.77 -12.89 -56.66
C ASP A 170 2.60 -13.56 -55.30
N GLN A 171 3.62 -14.29 -54.83
CA GLN A 171 3.61 -14.89 -53.49
C GLN A 171 3.47 -13.81 -52.39
N ALA A 172 4.22 -12.72 -52.52
CA ALA A 172 4.10 -11.60 -51.61
C ALA A 172 2.71 -10.92 -51.65
N ALA A 173 2.11 -10.85 -52.87
CA ALA A 173 0.73 -10.35 -53.03
C ALA A 173 -0.32 -11.26 -52.37
N ILE A 174 -0.16 -12.58 -52.45
CA ILE A 174 -1.00 -13.55 -51.74
C ILE A 174 -0.89 -13.35 -50.21
N GLU A 175 0.31 -13.24 -49.68
CA GLU A 175 0.53 -13.00 -48.23
C GLU A 175 -0.11 -11.71 -47.76
N ALA A 176 -0.02 -10.65 -48.55
CA ALA A 176 -0.68 -9.38 -48.24
C ALA A 176 -2.21 -9.51 -48.24
N ALA A 177 -2.80 -10.17 -49.25
CA ALA A 177 -4.24 -10.43 -49.33
C ALA A 177 -4.75 -11.35 -48.20
N GLN A 178 -3.98 -12.38 -47.84
CA GLN A 178 -4.28 -13.24 -46.69
C GLN A 178 -4.29 -12.50 -45.39
N THR A 179 -3.32 -11.59 -45.18
CA THR A 179 -3.24 -10.72 -43.99
C THR A 179 -4.48 -9.85 -43.88
N GLN A 180 -4.93 -9.22 -44.98
CA GLN A 180 -6.16 -8.43 -44.99
C GLN A 180 -7.40 -9.25 -44.68
N LEU A 181 -7.47 -10.50 -45.21
CA LEU A 181 -8.56 -11.44 -44.89
C LEU A 181 -8.55 -11.82 -43.41
N ASN A 182 -7.38 -12.03 -42.82
CA ASN A 182 -7.25 -12.33 -41.40
C ASN A 182 -7.75 -11.16 -40.53
N TYR A 183 -7.48 -9.90 -40.93
CA TYR A 183 -7.98 -8.73 -40.25
C TYR A 183 -9.50 -8.53 -40.32
N ALA A 184 -10.18 -9.22 -41.24
CA ALA A 184 -11.64 -9.25 -41.24
C ALA A 184 -12.23 -10.03 -40.05
N THR A 185 -11.43 -10.87 -39.37
CA THR A 185 -11.79 -11.52 -38.11
C THR A 185 -11.10 -10.83 -36.95
N ILE A 186 -11.88 -10.12 -36.16
CA ILE A 186 -11.37 -9.36 -35.01
C ILE A 186 -11.34 -10.28 -33.80
N THR A 187 -10.15 -10.49 -33.24
CA THR A 187 -9.91 -11.33 -32.08
C THR A 187 -9.40 -10.55 -30.88
N ALA A 188 -9.57 -11.12 -29.69
CA ALA A 188 -9.03 -10.57 -28.45
C ALA A 188 -7.50 -10.73 -28.44
N PRO A 189 -6.70 -9.63 -28.29
CA PRO A 189 -5.24 -9.70 -28.24
C PRO A 189 -4.70 -10.14 -26.88
N ILE A 190 -5.49 -10.00 -25.81
CA ILE A 190 -5.18 -10.32 -24.42
C ILE A 190 -6.38 -11.02 -23.77
N ASP A 191 -6.13 -11.67 -22.62
CA ASP A 191 -7.21 -12.10 -21.72
C ASP A 191 -7.79 -10.90 -20.99
N GLY A 192 -9.09 -10.89 -20.71
CA GLY A 192 -9.69 -9.80 -19.95
C GLY A 192 -11.20 -9.71 -20.09
N VAL A 193 -11.76 -8.64 -19.52
CA VAL A 193 -13.20 -8.35 -19.55
C VAL A 193 -13.50 -7.33 -20.65
N VAL A 194 -14.50 -7.65 -21.46
CA VAL A 194 -14.97 -6.79 -22.55
C VAL A 194 -15.87 -5.70 -21.99
N GLY A 195 -15.57 -4.45 -22.32
CA GLY A 195 -16.39 -3.30 -21.94
C GLY A 195 -17.67 -3.13 -22.76
N PHE A 196 -18.16 -1.89 -22.83
CA PHE A 196 -19.36 -1.58 -23.61
C PHE A 196 -19.13 -1.82 -25.11
N ARG A 197 -20.11 -2.37 -25.78
CA ARG A 197 -20.16 -2.52 -27.24
C ARG A 197 -20.56 -1.17 -27.86
N GLN A 198 -19.73 -0.65 -28.77
CA GLN A 198 -19.95 0.63 -29.44
C GLN A 198 -20.38 0.46 -30.90
N VAL A 199 -20.54 -0.76 -31.37
CA VAL A 199 -20.90 -1.07 -32.75
C VAL A 199 -21.93 -2.20 -32.81
N ASP A 200 -22.79 -2.19 -33.82
CA ASP A 200 -23.82 -3.19 -34.06
C ASP A 200 -23.61 -3.93 -35.38
N VAL A 201 -24.22 -5.11 -35.49
CA VAL A 201 -24.26 -5.87 -36.74
C VAL A 201 -24.95 -5.02 -37.82
N GLY A 202 -24.35 -4.97 -38.99
CA GLY A 202 -24.80 -4.09 -40.08
C GLY A 202 -24.09 -2.76 -40.18
N ASN A 203 -23.42 -2.31 -39.12
CA ASN A 203 -22.64 -1.06 -39.17
C ASN A 203 -21.43 -1.22 -40.12
N ILE A 204 -21.13 -0.16 -40.87
CA ILE A 204 -19.90 -0.05 -41.64
C ILE A 204 -18.86 0.61 -40.76
N ILE A 205 -17.75 -0.06 -40.52
CA ILE A 205 -16.61 0.44 -39.76
C ILE A 205 -15.44 0.77 -40.68
N ARG A 206 -14.64 1.76 -40.22
CA ARG A 206 -13.45 2.21 -40.94
C ARG A 206 -12.25 2.21 -39.99
N THR A 207 -11.08 1.99 -40.55
CA THR A 207 -9.80 2.04 -39.79
C THR A 207 -9.54 3.42 -39.19
N ALA A 208 -10.12 4.47 -39.76
CA ALA A 208 -10.02 5.86 -39.29
C ALA A 208 -11.03 6.23 -38.17
N ASP A 209 -11.94 5.32 -37.82
CA ASP A 209 -12.93 5.60 -36.78
C ASP A 209 -12.25 5.84 -35.42
N VAL A 210 -12.63 6.94 -34.76
CA VAL A 210 -12.06 7.33 -33.45
C VAL A 210 -12.51 6.37 -32.35
N ASN A 211 -13.77 5.96 -32.40
CA ASN A 211 -14.34 5.07 -31.39
C ASN A 211 -13.93 3.61 -31.65
N PRO A 212 -13.45 2.89 -30.62
CA PRO A 212 -13.17 1.47 -30.74
C PRO A 212 -14.47 0.66 -30.81
N LEU A 213 -14.41 -0.59 -31.26
CA LEU A 213 -15.54 -1.54 -31.18
C LEU A 213 -15.94 -1.80 -29.73
N THR A 214 -14.94 -1.96 -28.91
CA THR A 214 -15.01 -2.15 -27.46
C THR A 214 -13.65 -1.90 -26.85
N VAL A 215 -13.60 -1.80 -25.52
CA VAL A 215 -12.34 -1.76 -24.76
C VAL A 215 -12.22 -3.09 -24.01
N LEU A 216 -11.08 -3.74 -24.13
CA LEU A 216 -10.74 -4.96 -23.41
C LEU A 216 -9.79 -4.61 -22.26
N THR A 217 -10.15 -4.97 -21.04
CA THR A 217 -9.41 -4.62 -19.84
C THR A 217 -9.01 -5.89 -19.09
N GLN A 218 -7.72 -6.05 -18.86
CA GLN A 218 -7.18 -7.15 -18.06
C GLN A 218 -7.20 -6.76 -16.59
N ILE A 219 -8.10 -7.36 -15.82
CA ILE A 219 -8.29 -7.08 -14.39
C ILE A 219 -7.64 -8.15 -13.49
N LYS A 220 -7.13 -9.23 -14.07
CA LYS A 220 -6.45 -10.35 -13.40
C LYS A 220 -5.13 -10.66 -14.12
N PRO A 221 -3.97 -10.41 -13.47
CA PRO A 221 -3.77 -9.61 -12.27
C PRO A 221 -4.06 -8.13 -12.51
N CYS A 222 -4.09 -7.34 -11.42
CA CYS A 222 -4.17 -5.88 -11.51
C CYS A 222 -3.04 -5.23 -10.71
N ASP A 223 -2.74 -3.99 -11.05
CA ASP A 223 -1.74 -3.16 -10.37
C ASP A 223 -2.42 -2.14 -9.47
N VAL A 224 -1.74 -1.74 -8.40
CA VAL A 224 -2.10 -0.54 -7.63
C VAL A 224 -0.92 0.41 -7.61
N ILE A 225 -1.16 1.64 -8.05
CA ILE A 225 -0.18 2.72 -7.96
C ILE A 225 -0.52 3.57 -6.74
N PHE A 226 0.47 3.80 -5.89
CA PHE A 226 0.36 4.60 -4.68
C PHE A 226 1.61 5.43 -4.46
N THR A 227 1.51 6.45 -3.60
CA THR A 227 2.60 7.39 -3.33
C THR A 227 2.98 7.37 -1.86
N LEU A 228 4.30 7.49 -1.60
CA LEU A 228 4.86 7.68 -0.27
C LEU A 228 5.76 8.93 -0.26
N PRO A 229 6.00 9.53 0.90
CA PRO A 229 7.00 10.59 1.04
C PRO A 229 8.39 10.14 0.59
N GLN A 230 9.20 11.06 0.06
CA GLN A 230 10.58 10.78 -0.35
C GLN A 230 11.45 10.25 0.81
N SER A 231 11.18 10.65 2.04
CA SER A 231 11.87 10.15 3.25
C SER A 231 11.83 8.64 3.40
N ASP A 232 10.78 8.00 2.87
CA ASP A 232 10.52 6.58 3.04
C ASP A 232 11.20 5.72 1.95
N LEU A 233 11.84 6.36 0.96
CA LEU A 233 12.53 5.68 -0.13
C LEU A 233 13.63 4.72 0.37
N GLY A 234 14.44 5.17 1.35
CA GLY A 234 15.53 4.36 1.93
C GLY A 234 15.00 3.06 2.54
N PRO A 235 14.12 3.13 3.54
CA PRO A 235 13.52 1.96 4.16
C PRO A 235 12.80 1.01 3.19
N VAL A 236 12.07 1.54 2.20
CA VAL A 236 11.39 0.71 1.19
C VAL A 236 12.39 -0.04 0.32
N ARG A 237 13.45 0.62 -0.15
CA ARG A 237 14.52 -0.02 -0.92
C ARG A 237 15.23 -1.12 -0.12
N GLU A 238 15.52 -0.87 1.14
CA GLU A 238 16.11 -1.89 2.02
C GLU A 238 15.17 -3.09 2.21
N ALA A 239 13.86 -2.85 2.34
CA ALA A 239 12.87 -3.92 2.43
C ALA A 239 12.88 -4.77 1.14
N MET A 240 12.90 -4.15 -0.04
CA MET A 240 12.96 -4.86 -1.33
C MET A 240 14.26 -5.67 -1.51
N LEU A 241 15.39 -5.18 -0.99
CA LEU A 241 16.67 -5.92 -1.03
C LEU A 241 16.64 -7.16 -0.12
N ARG A 242 15.83 -7.16 0.94
CA ARG A 242 15.66 -8.31 1.83
C ARG A 242 14.77 -9.40 1.26
N GLY A 243 13.92 -9.07 0.29
CA GLY A 243 13.01 -10.01 -0.36
C GLY A 243 11.71 -9.36 -0.84
N THR A 244 10.72 -10.20 -1.11
CA THR A 244 9.39 -9.75 -1.52
C THR A 244 8.73 -8.96 -0.40
N VAL A 245 8.26 -7.76 -0.70
CA VAL A 245 7.59 -6.87 0.24
C VAL A 245 6.09 -7.06 0.12
N PRO A 246 5.40 -7.60 1.13
CA PRO A 246 3.94 -7.77 1.11
C PRO A 246 3.22 -6.41 1.12
N VAL A 247 2.15 -6.33 0.33
CA VAL A 247 1.27 -5.18 0.23
C VAL A 247 -0.17 -5.63 0.44
N PHE A 248 -0.89 -4.93 1.29
CA PHE A 248 -2.29 -5.21 1.59
C PHE A 248 -3.15 -4.05 1.09
N ALA A 249 -4.21 -4.36 0.38
CA ALA A 249 -5.21 -3.39 -0.05
C ALA A 249 -6.46 -3.51 0.82
N PHE A 250 -6.94 -2.37 1.31
CA PHE A 250 -8.14 -2.23 2.13
C PHE A 250 -9.16 -1.33 1.43
N ASP A 251 -10.40 -1.41 1.87
CA ASP A 251 -11.44 -0.48 1.47
C ASP A 251 -11.13 0.96 1.94
N GLN A 252 -11.88 1.94 1.44
CA GLN A 252 -11.66 3.35 1.78
C GLN A 252 -11.85 3.63 3.29
N ASP A 253 -12.72 2.88 3.94
CA ASP A 253 -13.02 3.00 5.38
C ASP A 253 -11.98 2.27 6.26
N ASP A 254 -11.03 1.54 5.66
CA ASP A 254 -10.00 0.75 6.36
C ASP A 254 -10.56 -0.40 7.21
N LYS A 255 -11.76 -0.88 6.87
CA LYS A 255 -12.45 -1.91 7.66
C LYS A 255 -12.25 -3.31 7.12
N GLN A 256 -12.14 -3.45 5.78
CA GLN A 256 -12.05 -4.74 5.13
C GLN A 256 -10.80 -4.84 4.26
N GLN A 257 -10.01 -5.87 4.48
CA GLN A 257 -8.93 -6.23 3.55
C GLN A 257 -9.54 -6.78 2.26
N LEU A 258 -9.28 -6.13 1.15
CA LEU A 258 -9.77 -6.50 -0.18
C LEU A 258 -8.87 -7.53 -0.84
N ALA A 259 -7.54 -7.31 -0.77
CA ALA A 259 -6.58 -8.19 -1.42
C ALA A 259 -5.21 -8.14 -0.76
N GLN A 260 -4.39 -9.14 -1.05
CA GLN A 260 -2.98 -9.18 -0.72
C GLN A 260 -2.17 -9.34 -2.01
N GLY A 261 -1.14 -8.53 -2.15
CA GLY A 261 -0.20 -8.53 -3.26
C GLY A 261 1.23 -8.31 -2.79
N HIS A 262 2.06 -7.88 -3.69
CA HIS A 262 3.46 -7.58 -3.41
C HIS A 262 3.94 -6.34 -4.16
N LEU A 263 4.93 -5.65 -3.59
CA LEU A 263 5.56 -4.50 -4.22
C LEU A 263 6.35 -4.95 -5.44
N LEU A 264 6.02 -4.42 -6.62
CA LEU A 264 6.65 -4.77 -7.87
C LEU A 264 7.86 -3.87 -8.16
N LEU A 265 7.67 -2.56 -8.05
CA LEU A 265 8.71 -1.59 -8.33
C LEU A 265 8.48 -0.24 -7.64
N ILE A 266 9.56 0.52 -7.54
CA ILE A 266 9.56 1.94 -7.21
C ILE A 266 9.83 2.70 -8.50
N ASN A 267 9.08 3.75 -8.79
CA ASN A 267 9.32 4.59 -9.96
C ASN A 267 10.74 5.19 -9.90
N ASN A 268 11.36 5.32 -11.05
CA ASN A 268 12.72 5.83 -11.19
C ASN A 268 12.86 7.36 -11.01
N GLN A 269 11.75 8.07 -10.83
CA GLN A 269 11.69 9.51 -10.64
C GLN A 269 10.91 9.87 -9.38
N ILE A 270 11.38 10.93 -8.71
CA ILE A 270 10.68 11.57 -7.59
C ILE A 270 9.88 12.73 -8.17
N ASP A 271 8.62 12.87 -7.78
CA ASP A 271 7.83 14.06 -8.09
C ASP A 271 8.34 15.22 -7.23
N GLN A 272 8.99 16.18 -7.87
CA GLN A 272 9.58 17.34 -7.20
C GLN A 272 8.53 18.32 -6.64
N ASN A 273 7.32 18.34 -7.20
CA ASN A 273 6.26 19.25 -6.76
C ASN A 273 5.66 18.81 -5.43
N THR A 274 5.54 17.50 -5.24
CA THR A 274 4.92 16.90 -4.05
C THR A 274 5.94 16.28 -3.10
N SER A 275 7.22 16.16 -3.53
CA SER A 275 8.28 15.45 -2.79
C SER A 275 7.88 14.01 -2.45
N THR A 276 7.24 13.33 -3.39
CA THR A 276 6.77 11.94 -3.23
C THR A 276 7.42 11.00 -4.23
N ILE A 277 7.47 9.72 -3.86
CA ILE A 277 7.84 8.60 -4.72
C ILE A 277 6.56 7.84 -5.11
N GLN A 278 6.48 7.39 -6.34
CA GLN A 278 5.43 6.48 -6.80
C GLN A 278 5.89 5.05 -6.71
N LEU A 279 5.03 4.18 -6.23
CA LEU A 279 5.24 2.76 -6.12
C LEU A 279 4.14 2.00 -6.85
N LYS A 280 4.48 0.83 -7.34
CA LYS A 280 3.55 -0.07 -8.00
C LYS A 280 3.57 -1.42 -7.29
N ALA A 281 2.41 -1.91 -6.89
CA ALA A 281 2.22 -3.25 -6.36
C ALA A 281 1.31 -4.06 -7.28
N GLU A 282 1.60 -5.35 -7.41
CA GLU A 282 0.80 -6.29 -8.18
C GLU A 282 -0.08 -7.13 -7.25
N PHE A 283 -1.34 -7.31 -7.64
CA PHE A 283 -2.34 -8.10 -6.93
C PHE A 283 -2.94 -9.16 -7.87
N PRO A 284 -3.03 -10.42 -7.45
CA PRO A 284 -3.62 -11.50 -8.28
C PRO A 284 -5.07 -11.26 -8.65
N ASN A 285 -5.85 -10.62 -7.77
CA ASN A 285 -7.26 -10.22 -7.96
C ASN A 285 -8.18 -11.33 -8.48
N GLN A 286 -8.03 -12.57 -7.98
CA GLN A 286 -8.80 -13.72 -8.45
C GLN A 286 -10.31 -13.61 -8.16
N ASP A 287 -10.65 -12.92 -7.09
CA ASP A 287 -12.02 -12.68 -6.61
C ASP A 287 -12.63 -11.37 -7.14
N GLU A 288 -11.90 -10.64 -8.01
CA GLU A 288 -12.34 -9.40 -8.69
C GLU A 288 -12.79 -8.27 -7.72
N ARG A 289 -12.24 -8.27 -6.51
CA ARG A 289 -12.59 -7.23 -5.52
C ARG A 289 -11.94 -5.89 -5.80
N LEU A 290 -10.84 -5.88 -6.56
CA LEU A 290 -10.17 -4.66 -6.99
C LEU A 290 -10.65 -4.30 -8.39
N TRP A 291 -11.27 -3.14 -8.52
CA TRP A 291 -11.76 -2.65 -9.81
C TRP A 291 -10.89 -1.51 -10.35
N PRO A 292 -10.46 -1.55 -11.62
CA PRO A 292 -9.66 -0.47 -12.21
C PRO A 292 -10.32 0.89 -12.09
N GLY A 293 -9.56 1.88 -11.59
CA GLY A 293 -10.03 3.22 -11.27
C GLY A 293 -10.49 3.42 -9.82
N GLU A 294 -10.60 2.36 -9.04
CA GLU A 294 -10.98 2.44 -7.63
C GLU A 294 -9.83 2.97 -6.77
N PHE A 295 -10.17 3.74 -5.74
CA PHE A 295 -9.22 4.15 -4.71
C PHE A 295 -9.24 3.15 -3.54
N VAL A 296 -8.06 2.71 -3.14
CA VAL A 296 -7.87 1.74 -2.06
C VAL A 296 -6.83 2.23 -1.07
N ARG A 297 -6.98 1.86 0.20
CA ARG A 297 -5.92 2.06 1.18
C ARG A 297 -4.90 0.95 1.08
N ILE A 298 -3.64 1.33 1.06
CA ILE A 298 -2.51 0.42 0.94
C ILE A 298 -1.73 0.42 2.26
N ARG A 299 -1.45 -0.78 2.76
CA ARG A 299 -0.49 -1.02 3.84
C ARG A 299 0.69 -1.81 3.30
N LEU A 300 1.85 -1.17 3.30
CA LEU A 300 3.10 -1.75 2.84
C LEU A 300 3.90 -2.25 4.07
N LEU A 301 4.11 -3.55 4.20
CA LEU A 301 4.87 -4.13 5.29
C LEU A 301 6.37 -3.92 5.07
N ILE A 302 6.97 -2.98 5.81
CA ILE A 302 8.39 -2.64 5.68
C ILE A 302 9.28 -3.61 6.45
N THR A 303 8.91 -3.91 7.68
CA THR A 303 9.66 -4.82 8.55
C THR A 303 8.80 -5.31 9.70
N THR A 304 9.21 -6.40 10.33
CA THR A 304 8.63 -6.84 11.59
C THR A 304 9.70 -6.75 12.67
N ARG A 305 9.49 -5.90 13.68
CA ARG A 305 10.36 -5.85 14.86
C ARG A 305 10.02 -7.02 15.74
N LYS A 306 10.96 -7.95 15.84
CA LYS A 306 10.82 -9.11 16.72
C LYS A 306 10.99 -8.71 18.18
N GLU A 307 10.19 -9.35 19.05
CA GLU A 307 10.27 -9.20 20.50
C GLU A 307 10.23 -7.72 20.97
N ALA A 308 9.50 -6.86 20.26
CA ALA A 308 9.39 -5.45 20.63
C ALA A 308 8.54 -5.28 21.89
N VAL A 309 9.02 -4.45 22.83
CA VAL A 309 8.23 -4.04 24.00
C VAL A 309 7.25 -2.97 23.60
N THR A 310 5.97 -3.22 23.77
CA THR A 310 4.89 -2.32 23.34
C THR A 310 4.07 -1.84 24.51
N ILE A 311 3.58 -0.61 24.38
CA ILE A 311 2.67 0.06 25.32
C ILE A 311 1.60 0.83 24.53
N PRO A 312 0.45 1.13 25.13
CA PRO A 312 -0.50 2.05 24.51
C PRO A 312 0.13 3.42 24.29
N PRO A 313 -0.07 4.08 23.12
CA PRO A 313 0.50 5.41 22.83
C PRO A 313 0.13 6.48 23.85
N VAL A 314 -1.04 6.36 24.47
CA VAL A 314 -1.50 7.29 25.52
C VAL A 314 -0.63 7.27 26.79
N ALA A 315 0.17 6.21 27.01
CA ALA A 315 1.13 6.16 28.10
C ALA A 315 2.40 7.00 27.82
N VAL A 316 2.70 7.26 26.53
CA VAL A 316 3.89 8.01 26.13
C VAL A 316 3.64 9.50 26.33
N GLN A 317 4.46 10.14 27.16
CA GLN A 317 4.41 11.57 27.42
C GLN A 317 5.62 12.27 26.77
N ARG A 318 5.43 13.52 26.37
CA ARG A 318 6.50 14.32 25.79
C ARG A 318 6.99 15.34 26.79
N GLY A 319 8.26 15.27 27.16
CA GLY A 319 8.96 16.22 28.05
C GLY A 319 9.97 17.09 27.30
N PRO A 320 10.69 17.95 28.01
CA PRO A 320 11.75 18.79 27.43
C PRO A 320 12.88 17.98 26.80
N ASP A 321 13.25 16.87 27.41
CA ASP A 321 14.37 16.00 27.00
C ASP A 321 13.96 14.83 26.10
N GLY A 322 12.69 14.76 25.66
CA GLY A 322 12.20 13.69 24.80
C GLY A 322 10.95 12.99 25.34
N PHE A 323 10.78 11.72 24.94
CA PHE A 323 9.64 10.93 25.40
C PHE A 323 9.95 10.25 26.74
N TYR A 324 8.94 10.16 27.60
CA TYR A 324 9.01 9.45 28.88
C TYR A 324 7.69 8.73 29.18
N VAL A 325 7.74 7.81 30.13
CA VAL A 325 6.58 7.12 30.69
C VAL A 325 6.63 7.14 32.21
N TRP A 326 5.45 7.07 32.84
CA TRP A 326 5.35 6.83 34.27
C TRP A 326 5.30 5.32 34.53
N VAL A 327 6.35 4.78 35.12
CA VAL A 327 6.45 3.36 35.50
C VAL A 327 6.07 3.21 36.97
N ILE A 328 5.21 2.22 37.30
CA ILE A 328 4.81 1.95 38.67
C ILE A 328 5.76 0.90 39.24
N LYS A 329 6.42 1.25 40.35
CA LYS A 329 7.31 0.37 41.13
C LYS A 329 6.49 -0.64 41.95
N GLN A 330 7.20 -1.57 42.59
CA GLN A 330 6.58 -2.60 43.47
C GLN A 330 5.96 -2.02 44.73
N ASP A 331 6.39 -0.84 45.18
CA ASP A 331 5.89 -0.10 46.34
C ASP A 331 4.71 0.84 46.03
N ASP A 332 4.13 0.71 44.81
CA ASP A 332 3.06 1.55 44.27
C ASP A 332 3.41 3.05 44.19
N THR A 333 4.69 3.36 44.04
CA THR A 333 5.17 4.68 43.65
C THR A 333 5.46 4.74 42.16
N VAL A 334 5.38 5.93 41.56
CA VAL A 334 5.71 6.13 40.14
C VAL A 334 7.10 6.70 39.99
N GLU A 335 7.72 6.35 38.89
CA GLU A 335 9.01 6.87 38.43
C GLU A 335 8.87 7.39 37.02
N GLN A 336 9.35 8.61 36.81
CA GLN A 336 9.48 9.19 35.46
C GLN A 336 10.68 8.59 34.76
N ARG A 337 10.42 7.73 33.75
CA ARG A 337 11.49 7.05 33.04
C ARG A 337 11.55 7.51 31.58
N PRO A 338 12.71 8.04 31.12
CA PRO A 338 12.90 8.40 29.72
C PRO A 338 12.91 7.13 28.86
N ILE A 339 12.26 7.22 27.69
CA ILE A 339 12.19 6.11 26.74
C ILE A 339 12.49 6.60 25.32
N GLU A 340 13.02 5.70 24.49
CA GLU A 340 13.02 5.86 23.05
C GLU A 340 11.74 5.24 22.50
N ALA A 341 10.71 6.03 22.22
CA ALA A 341 9.43 5.55 21.75
C ALA A 341 9.19 5.85 20.27
N GLN A 342 8.61 4.88 19.55
CA GLN A 342 8.09 5.04 18.20
C GLN A 342 6.60 4.64 18.20
N ILE A 343 5.72 5.60 17.89
CA ILE A 343 4.29 5.30 17.69
C ILE A 343 4.14 4.62 16.34
N VAL A 344 3.58 3.43 16.34
CA VAL A 344 3.44 2.58 15.14
C VAL A 344 1.99 2.58 14.65
N SER A 345 1.03 2.66 15.58
CA SER A 345 -0.40 2.72 15.26
C SER A 345 -1.16 3.53 16.31
N GLN A 346 -2.48 3.67 16.14
CA GLN A 346 -3.34 4.32 17.12
C GLN A 346 -3.35 3.61 18.48
N ASP A 347 -3.07 2.30 18.50
CA ASP A 347 -3.15 1.47 19.69
C ASP A 347 -1.78 0.99 20.20
N THR A 348 -0.69 1.23 19.44
CA THR A 348 0.61 0.63 19.74
C THR A 348 1.75 1.61 19.58
N ALA A 349 2.53 1.79 20.63
CA ALA A 349 3.83 2.42 20.63
C ALA A 349 4.90 1.40 21.03
N ILE A 350 6.02 1.37 20.31
CA ILE A 350 7.19 0.54 20.61
C ILE A 350 8.11 1.36 21.50
N ALA A 351 8.48 0.80 22.66
CA ALA A 351 9.57 1.32 23.51
C ALA A 351 10.88 0.61 23.10
N ALA A 352 11.71 1.29 22.31
CA ALA A 352 12.98 0.71 21.86
C ALA A 352 14.01 0.60 22.99
N LYS A 353 13.96 1.52 23.96
CA LYS A 353 14.81 1.53 25.16
C LYS A 353 14.06 2.12 26.36
N GLY A 354 14.47 1.73 27.56
CA GLY A 354 14.00 2.31 28.80
C GLY A 354 12.84 1.59 29.47
N LEU A 355 12.25 0.54 28.84
CA LEU A 355 11.15 -0.21 29.41
C LEU A 355 11.35 -1.72 29.20
N ALA A 356 11.02 -2.52 30.23
CA ALA A 356 11.06 -3.97 30.17
C ALA A 356 9.66 -4.56 30.04
N ALA A 357 9.60 -5.78 29.47
CA ALA A 357 8.34 -6.52 29.39
C ALA A 357 7.77 -6.81 30.80
N GLY A 358 6.46 -6.69 30.96
CA GLY A 358 5.75 -6.88 32.23
C GLY A 358 5.70 -5.67 33.13
N GLU A 359 6.47 -4.60 32.89
CA GLU A 359 6.38 -3.38 33.68
C GLU A 359 5.00 -2.69 33.54
N ARG A 360 4.54 -2.09 34.63
CA ARG A 360 3.27 -1.37 34.67
C ARG A 360 3.49 0.09 34.32
N VAL A 361 2.81 0.58 33.27
CA VAL A 361 2.86 1.99 32.85
C VAL A 361 1.51 2.67 33.05
N VAL A 362 1.54 3.95 33.41
CA VAL A 362 0.34 4.73 33.62
C VAL A 362 -0.22 5.20 32.28
N VAL A 363 -1.51 4.93 32.02
CA VAL A 363 -2.21 5.35 30.79
C VAL A 363 -3.22 6.48 31.03
N ASN A 364 -3.62 6.70 32.30
CA ASN A 364 -4.50 7.82 32.65
C ASN A 364 -4.18 8.33 34.06
N GLY A 365 -4.31 9.64 34.27
CA GLY A 365 -3.99 10.30 35.55
C GLY A 365 -2.57 10.92 35.61
N GLN A 366 -1.82 10.90 34.51
CA GLN A 366 -0.41 11.33 34.43
C GLN A 366 -0.19 12.79 34.86
N SER A 367 -1.15 13.67 34.60
CA SER A 367 -1.02 15.14 34.86
C SER A 367 -0.91 15.53 36.35
N ARG A 368 -1.10 14.58 37.26
CA ARG A 368 -1.04 14.76 38.71
C ARG A 368 0.13 14.04 39.37
N LEU A 369 1.03 13.50 38.55
CA LEU A 369 2.13 12.66 39.01
C LEU A 369 3.43 13.45 39.00
N ASP A 370 4.15 13.32 40.12
CA ASP A 370 5.55 13.71 40.25
C ASP A 370 6.35 12.43 40.59
N ASP A 371 7.68 12.50 40.40
CA ASP A 371 8.55 11.37 40.75
C ASP A 371 8.40 10.97 42.22
N GLY A 372 8.18 9.67 42.50
CA GLY A 372 7.92 9.15 43.83
C GLY A 372 6.47 9.31 44.34
N THR A 373 5.54 9.83 43.54
CA THR A 373 4.13 9.94 43.95
C THR A 373 3.54 8.54 44.15
N ARG A 374 2.84 8.35 45.28
CA ARG A 374 2.10 7.07 45.52
C ARG A 374 0.80 7.05 44.75
N VAL A 375 0.52 5.93 44.07
CA VAL A 375 -0.65 5.77 43.24
C VAL A 375 -1.58 4.66 43.72
N THR A 376 -2.86 4.78 43.38
CA THR A 376 -3.85 3.71 43.56
C THR A 376 -4.36 3.30 42.18
N ILE A 377 -4.21 2.02 41.85
CA ILE A 377 -4.60 1.47 40.55
C ILE A 377 -6.13 1.35 40.52
N ARG A 378 -6.76 2.05 39.55
CA ARG A 378 -8.17 1.82 39.20
C ARG A 378 -8.22 0.77 38.08
N SER A 379 -8.94 -0.34 38.34
CA SER A 379 -9.25 -1.30 37.27
C SER A 379 -10.13 -0.61 36.23
N GLN A 380 -9.77 -0.71 34.95
CA GLN A 380 -10.69 -0.37 33.87
C GLN A 380 -11.84 -1.40 33.90
N ASN A 381 -13.02 -0.98 34.29
CA ASN A 381 -14.23 -1.75 34.02
C ASN A 381 -14.60 -1.49 32.56
N PRO A 382 -14.56 -2.46 31.63
CA PRO A 382 -14.75 -2.21 30.20
C PRO A 382 -16.21 -1.97 29.79
N ASN A 383 -17.12 -1.72 30.75
CA ASN A 383 -18.55 -1.55 30.41
C ASN A 383 -19.15 -0.26 30.97
N PRO A 384 -19.18 0.86 30.19
CA PRO A 384 -19.93 2.05 30.56
C PRO A 384 -21.47 1.90 30.48
N ASN A 385 -22.01 0.77 29.98
CA ASN A 385 -23.45 0.56 29.77
C ASN A 385 -24.14 -0.43 30.72
N ALA A 386 -23.49 -0.88 31.80
CA ALA A 386 -24.15 -1.78 32.74
C ALA A 386 -25.08 -1.08 33.76
N GLY A 387 -25.34 0.22 33.63
CA GLY A 387 -26.17 1.01 34.54
C GLY A 387 -27.50 1.49 33.99
N ALA A 388 -27.87 1.16 32.74
CA ALA A 388 -29.10 1.67 32.11
C ALA A 388 -30.29 0.68 32.10
N ASP A 389 -30.07 -0.58 32.39
CA ASP A 389 -31.12 -1.61 32.29
C ASP A 389 -31.83 -1.92 33.63
N GLU A 390 -31.46 -1.29 34.76
CA GLU A 390 -32.04 -1.57 36.07
C GLU A 390 -33.16 -0.58 36.47
N GLN A 391 -33.53 0.37 35.60
CA GLN A 391 -34.63 1.32 35.86
C GLN A 391 -35.89 1.15 34.99
N ALA A 392 -35.94 0.15 34.11
CA ALA A 392 -37.07 -0.06 33.21
C ALA A 392 -38.12 -1.09 33.73
N ASP A 393 -37.92 -1.72 34.89
CA ASP A 393 -38.86 -2.72 35.42
C ASP A 393 -39.56 -2.28 36.72
N LYS A 394 -39.74 -0.99 36.92
CA LYS A 394 -40.65 -0.44 37.96
C LYS A 394 -41.39 0.80 37.47
N SER A 395 -42.28 0.63 36.50
CA SER A 395 -43.43 1.55 36.27
C SER A 395 -44.58 0.79 35.63
#